data_2e41a16f68b70f0c90731e3dfc945617
#
_entry.id   2e41a16f68b70f0c90731e3dfc945617
#
_cell.length_a   1.000
_cell.length_b   1.000
_cell.length_c   1.000
_cell.angle_alpha   90.00
_cell.angle_beta   90.00
_cell.angle_gamma   90.00
#
_symmetry.space_group_name_H-M   'P 1'
#
loop_
_entity.id
_entity.type
_entity.pdbx_description
1 polymer ?
#
loop_
_entity_poly.entity_id
_entity_poly.type
_entity_poly.pdbx_seq_one_letter_code
_entity_poly.pdbx_strand_id
1 'polypeptide(L)'
;VTQTSEKPALQGGITWTHDSGFYAGGWGSSISWLSDADPDVSSQVELDVFAGYGGKFGQSEFGYDVGLNYYGYPGDYPAGFNDPDTLELYFGLSWKFFSARYWYATTDLFGIPDSDGSTNLDLGAGWEFAPGWKGTLGWGKQWVKGVPDADYTFWKLGVDKSFESGFGIGVAYQDNDLSGF
;
A
#
# COMPACT_ATOMS: atom_id res chain seq x y z
N VAL A 1 0.95 7.98 -3.61
CA VAL A 1 1.59 8.22 -4.93
C VAL A 1 0.56 7.88 -5.99
N THR A 2 0.32 8.79 -6.92
CA THR A 2 -0.54 8.51 -8.07
C THR A 2 0.31 7.76 -9.10
N GLN A 3 0.02 6.50 -9.30
CA GLN A 3 0.74 5.64 -10.26
C GLN A 3 0.26 5.82 -11.72
N THR A 4 -0.59 6.82 -11.97
CA THR A 4 -1.28 7.04 -13.26
C THR A 4 -1.11 8.45 -13.79
N SER A 5 -0.07 9.19 -13.38
CA SER A 5 0.19 10.57 -13.83
C SER A 5 -1.06 11.46 -13.71
N GLU A 6 -1.69 11.45 -12.52
CA GLU A 6 -2.93 12.20 -12.18
C GLU A 6 -4.18 11.79 -12.98
N LYS A 7 -4.14 10.71 -13.75
CA LYS A 7 -5.32 10.17 -14.44
C LYS A 7 -6.09 9.21 -13.53
N PRO A 8 -7.40 9.00 -13.77
CA PRO A 8 -8.17 8.01 -13.03
C PRO A 8 -7.59 6.60 -13.15
N ALA A 9 -7.48 5.87 -12.03
CA ALA A 9 -7.12 4.47 -12.01
C ALA A 9 -8.36 3.58 -11.82
N LEU A 10 -8.44 2.47 -12.55
CA LEU A 10 -9.35 1.39 -12.24
C LEU A 10 -8.70 0.48 -11.22
N GLN A 11 -9.32 0.32 -10.05
CA GLN A 11 -8.77 -0.44 -8.93
C GLN A 11 -9.80 -1.39 -8.35
N GLY A 12 -9.36 -2.54 -7.87
CA GLY A 12 -10.23 -3.48 -7.20
C GLY A 12 -9.47 -4.62 -6.55
N GLY A 13 -10.11 -5.27 -5.59
CA GLY A 13 -9.48 -6.38 -4.88
C GLY A 13 -10.49 -7.27 -4.18
N ILE A 14 -10.00 -8.40 -3.73
CA ILE A 14 -10.75 -9.39 -2.94
C ILE A 14 -9.88 -9.84 -1.77
N THR A 15 -10.50 -9.96 -0.60
CA THR A 15 -9.83 -10.49 0.60
C THR A 15 -10.70 -11.59 1.19
N TRP A 16 -10.08 -12.72 1.44
CA TRP A 16 -10.64 -13.81 2.24
C TRP A 16 -10.09 -13.72 3.66
N THR A 17 -10.95 -13.89 4.65
CA THR A 17 -10.59 -13.88 6.07
C THR A 17 -11.11 -15.13 6.75
N HIS A 18 -10.35 -15.66 7.71
CA HIS A 18 -10.71 -16.80 8.53
C HIS A 18 -10.81 -16.39 10.02
N ASP A 19 -11.68 -17.04 10.77
CA ASP A 19 -11.93 -16.74 12.19
C ASP A 19 -10.70 -16.89 13.09
N SER A 20 -9.70 -17.67 12.65
CA SER A 20 -8.42 -17.77 13.38
C SER A 20 -7.55 -16.53 13.31
N GLY A 21 -7.86 -15.57 12.42
CA GLY A 21 -7.08 -14.38 12.15
C GLY A 21 -6.25 -14.44 10.86
N PHE A 22 -6.17 -15.59 10.18
CA PHE A 22 -5.54 -15.66 8.87
C PHE A 22 -6.38 -14.96 7.81
N TYR A 23 -5.68 -14.29 6.89
CA TYR A 23 -6.29 -13.70 5.70
C TYR A 23 -5.35 -13.81 4.50
N ALA A 24 -5.92 -13.79 3.31
CA ALA A 24 -5.21 -13.69 2.05
C ALA A 24 -6.07 -12.95 1.03
N GLY A 25 -5.44 -12.33 0.06
CA GLY A 25 -6.18 -11.60 -0.96
C GLY A 25 -5.32 -11.21 -2.13
N GLY A 26 -5.98 -10.52 -3.05
CA GLY A 26 -5.35 -9.88 -4.19
C GLY A 26 -5.99 -8.54 -4.47
N TRP A 27 -5.21 -7.64 -5.01
CA TRP A 27 -5.64 -6.32 -5.45
C TRP A 27 -5.02 -6.02 -6.80
N GLY A 28 -5.63 -5.16 -7.57
CA GLY A 28 -5.10 -4.74 -8.85
C GLY A 28 -5.45 -3.31 -9.17
N SER A 29 -4.57 -2.66 -9.90
CA SER A 29 -4.71 -1.29 -10.36
C SER A 29 -4.19 -1.12 -11.78
N SER A 30 -4.85 -0.27 -12.57
CA SER A 30 -4.19 0.28 -13.74
C SER A 30 -3.13 1.29 -13.32
N ILE A 31 -1.98 1.26 -13.98
CA ILE A 31 -0.82 2.12 -13.71
C ILE A 31 -0.28 2.71 -15.01
N SER A 32 0.55 3.75 -14.92
CA SER A 32 1.31 4.27 -16.08
C SER A 32 2.77 4.61 -15.73
N TRP A 33 3.15 4.59 -14.46
CA TRP A 33 4.47 5.07 -14.03
C TRP A 33 5.64 4.32 -14.69
N LEU A 34 5.49 3.03 -14.98
CA LEU A 34 6.51 2.23 -15.68
C LEU A 34 6.64 2.64 -17.16
N SER A 35 5.51 2.75 -17.86
CA SER A 35 5.50 3.19 -19.28
C SER A 35 5.77 4.70 -19.42
N ASP A 36 5.54 5.50 -18.38
CA ASP A 36 5.93 6.92 -18.37
C ASP A 36 7.46 7.06 -18.17
N ALA A 37 8.09 6.14 -17.42
CA ALA A 37 9.54 6.11 -17.23
C ALA A 37 10.29 5.58 -18.45
N ASP A 38 9.76 4.56 -19.13
CA ASP A 38 10.32 3.97 -20.34
C ASP A 38 9.20 3.53 -21.29
N PRO A 39 9.06 4.15 -22.48
CA PRO A 39 8.00 3.84 -23.45
C PRO A 39 8.07 2.44 -24.05
N ASP A 40 9.21 1.74 -23.93
CA ASP A 40 9.37 0.35 -24.39
C ASP A 40 8.87 -0.66 -23.33
N VAL A 41 8.46 -0.20 -22.14
CA VAL A 41 7.81 -1.02 -21.11
C VAL A 41 6.31 -1.10 -21.38
N SER A 42 5.77 -2.31 -21.48
CA SER A 42 4.34 -2.53 -21.77
C SER A 42 3.48 -2.71 -20.51
N SER A 43 4.06 -2.77 -19.31
CA SER A 43 3.32 -2.96 -18.07
C SER A 43 2.43 -1.75 -17.75
N GLN A 44 1.12 -1.99 -17.65
CA GLN A 44 0.09 -0.99 -17.34
C GLN A 44 -0.82 -1.44 -16.19
N VAL A 45 -0.43 -2.52 -15.51
CA VAL A 45 -1.20 -3.11 -14.42
C VAL A 45 -0.27 -3.46 -13.27
N GLU A 46 -0.67 -3.12 -12.06
CA GLU A 46 -0.12 -3.63 -10.81
C GLU A 46 -1.05 -4.71 -10.27
N LEU A 47 -0.50 -5.86 -9.89
CA LEU A 47 -1.20 -6.96 -9.25
C LEU A 47 -0.54 -7.28 -7.93
N ASP A 48 -1.27 -7.11 -6.84
CA ASP A 48 -0.81 -7.45 -5.51
C ASP A 48 -1.38 -8.77 -5.04
N VAL A 49 -0.55 -9.58 -4.43
CA VAL A 49 -0.97 -10.78 -3.70
C VAL A 49 -0.46 -10.67 -2.28
N PHE A 50 -1.37 -10.78 -1.32
CA PHE A 50 -1.01 -10.65 0.08
C PHE A 50 -1.58 -11.76 0.94
N ALA A 51 -0.88 -12.05 2.02
CA ALA A 51 -1.36 -12.95 3.07
C ALA A 51 -0.83 -12.50 4.42
N GLY A 52 -1.59 -12.77 5.47
CA GLY A 52 -1.20 -12.35 6.80
C GLY A 52 -1.99 -13.01 7.91
N TYR A 53 -1.63 -12.62 9.12
CA TYR A 53 -2.27 -13.05 10.34
C TYR A 53 -2.43 -11.86 11.29
N GLY A 54 -3.66 -11.58 11.68
CA GLY A 54 -4.01 -10.49 12.59
C GLY A 54 -4.86 -10.95 13.76
N GLY A 55 -4.80 -10.18 14.84
CA GLY A 55 -5.56 -10.49 16.03
C GLY A 55 -5.46 -9.41 17.09
N LYS A 56 -5.93 -9.75 18.28
CA LYS A 56 -5.82 -8.89 19.47
C LYS A 56 -4.92 -9.54 20.51
N PHE A 57 -4.25 -8.72 21.32
CA PHE A 57 -3.52 -9.19 22.49
C PHE A 57 -4.50 -9.48 23.62
N GLY A 58 -4.93 -10.73 23.73
CA GLY A 58 -5.92 -11.16 24.72
C GLY A 58 -7.25 -10.41 24.57
N GLN A 59 -7.73 -9.82 25.66
CA GLN A 59 -8.96 -9.00 25.68
C GLN A 59 -8.67 -7.48 25.58
N SER A 60 -7.46 -7.10 25.22
CA SER A 60 -7.09 -5.69 25.14
C SER A 60 -7.65 -5.02 23.87
N GLU A 61 -7.60 -3.69 23.83
CA GLU A 61 -7.89 -2.91 22.63
C GLU A 61 -6.72 -2.86 21.63
N PHE A 62 -5.56 -3.46 22.00
CA PHE A 62 -4.40 -3.53 21.12
C PHE A 62 -4.55 -4.70 20.13
N GLY A 63 -4.42 -4.39 18.84
CA GLY A 63 -4.35 -5.35 17.76
C GLY A 63 -2.94 -5.44 17.20
N TYR A 64 -2.65 -6.57 16.57
CA TYR A 64 -1.45 -6.81 15.79
C TYR A 64 -1.82 -7.38 14.41
N ASP A 65 -0.92 -7.18 13.46
CA ASP A 65 -1.05 -7.65 12.09
C ASP A 65 0.34 -7.94 11.52
N VAL A 66 0.56 -9.11 10.97
CA VAL A 66 1.83 -9.49 10.34
C VAL A 66 1.53 -10.21 9.04
N GLY A 67 2.28 -9.91 8.01
CA GLY A 67 2.06 -10.54 6.72
C GLY A 67 3.11 -10.17 5.70
N LEU A 68 2.79 -10.51 4.47
CA LEU A 68 3.57 -10.20 3.29
C LEU A 68 2.68 -9.65 2.18
N ASN A 69 3.26 -8.84 1.32
CA ASN A 69 2.66 -8.39 0.07
C ASN A 69 3.66 -8.53 -1.07
N TYR A 70 3.24 -9.18 -2.14
CA TYR A 70 3.97 -9.24 -3.39
C TYR A 70 3.30 -8.31 -4.38
N TYR A 71 4.07 -7.37 -4.91
CA TYR A 71 3.68 -6.45 -5.96
C TYR A 71 4.23 -6.99 -7.28
N GLY A 72 3.37 -7.29 -8.22
CA GLY A 72 3.72 -7.82 -9.53
C GLY A 72 3.31 -6.86 -10.64
N TYR A 73 4.18 -6.66 -11.61
CA TYR A 73 3.99 -5.76 -12.72
C TYR A 73 4.11 -6.52 -14.05
N PRO A 74 3.06 -7.28 -14.45
CA PRO A 74 3.10 -8.07 -15.67
C PRO A 74 3.25 -7.19 -16.90
N GLY A 75 4.16 -7.57 -17.80
CA GLY A 75 4.43 -6.85 -19.04
C GLY A 75 5.74 -7.28 -19.68
N ASP A 76 6.05 -6.65 -20.82
CA ASP A 76 7.33 -6.80 -21.50
C ASP A 76 8.25 -5.66 -21.10
N TYR A 77 9.53 -5.98 -20.90
CA TYR A 77 10.56 -5.05 -20.46
C TYR A 77 11.75 -5.08 -21.42
N PRO A 78 12.31 -3.93 -21.79
CA PRO A 78 13.50 -3.89 -22.62
C PRO A 78 14.72 -4.49 -21.91
N ALA A 79 15.71 -4.94 -22.69
CA ALA A 79 16.91 -5.53 -22.14
C ALA A 79 17.65 -4.55 -21.21
N GLY A 80 17.94 -4.99 -20.01
CA GLY A 80 18.61 -4.18 -18.97
C GLY A 80 17.66 -3.35 -18.10
N PHE A 81 16.36 -3.41 -18.31
CA PHE A 81 15.39 -2.88 -17.37
C PHE A 81 15.38 -3.74 -16.09
N ASN A 82 15.38 -3.10 -14.93
CA ASN A 82 15.32 -3.83 -13.67
C ASN A 82 13.90 -4.29 -13.40
N ASP A 83 13.77 -5.51 -12.91
CA ASP A 83 12.48 -6.09 -12.52
C ASP A 83 11.84 -5.25 -11.39
N PRO A 84 10.67 -4.66 -11.61
CA PRO A 84 9.99 -3.85 -10.59
C PRO A 84 9.22 -4.67 -9.55
N ASP A 85 9.12 -5.99 -9.74
CA ASP A 85 8.41 -6.85 -8.80
C ASP A 85 9.05 -6.79 -7.42
N THR A 86 8.20 -6.63 -6.40
CA THR A 86 8.67 -6.37 -5.04
C THR A 86 7.95 -7.27 -4.04
N LEU A 87 8.70 -7.84 -3.11
CA LEU A 87 8.16 -8.57 -1.96
C LEU A 87 8.47 -7.82 -0.67
N GLU A 88 7.43 -7.44 0.05
CA GLU A 88 7.54 -6.81 1.36
C GLU A 88 6.95 -7.68 2.46
N LEU A 89 7.60 -7.68 3.60
CA LEU A 89 7.04 -8.14 4.88
C LEU A 89 6.53 -6.93 5.65
N TYR A 90 5.50 -7.12 6.46
CA TYR A 90 5.01 -6.06 7.33
C TYR A 90 4.64 -6.56 8.72
N PHE A 91 4.75 -5.62 9.66
CA PHE A 91 4.26 -5.75 11.01
C PHE A 91 3.45 -4.51 11.39
N GLY A 92 2.21 -4.72 11.84
CA GLY A 92 1.28 -3.66 12.22
C GLY A 92 0.86 -3.77 13.68
N LEU A 93 0.59 -2.62 14.26
CA LEU A 93 -0.04 -2.47 15.57
C LEU A 93 -1.24 -1.54 15.45
N SER A 94 -2.28 -1.80 16.23
CA SER A 94 -3.44 -0.92 16.31
C SER A 94 -3.89 -0.74 17.76
N TRP A 95 -4.40 0.44 18.06
CA TRP A 95 -4.99 0.76 19.35
C TRP A 95 -6.12 1.76 19.16
N LYS A 96 -7.34 1.33 19.50
CA LYS A 96 -8.57 2.12 19.27
C LYS A 96 -8.68 2.54 17.81
N PHE A 97 -8.50 3.82 17.54
CA PHE A 97 -8.55 4.42 16.21
C PHE A 97 -7.18 4.70 15.59
N PHE A 98 -6.09 4.42 16.31
CA PHE A 98 -4.72 4.55 15.80
C PHE A 98 -4.20 3.24 15.20
N SER A 99 -3.35 3.37 14.18
CA SER A 99 -2.58 2.26 13.61
C SER A 99 -1.16 2.71 13.28
N ALA A 100 -0.24 1.75 13.34
CA ALA A 100 1.12 1.89 12.83
C ALA A 100 1.46 0.60 12.09
N ARG A 101 2.09 0.69 10.91
CA ARG A 101 2.57 -0.46 10.15
C ARG A 101 3.96 -0.16 9.63
N TYR A 102 4.85 -1.12 9.83
CA TYR A 102 6.21 -1.07 9.33
C TYR A 102 6.39 -2.13 8.26
N TRP A 103 6.98 -1.73 7.14
CA TRP A 103 7.23 -2.55 5.99
C TRP A 103 8.73 -2.73 5.77
N TYR A 104 9.11 -3.87 5.25
CA TYR A 104 10.48 -4.23 4.94
C TYR A 104 10.53 -4.94 3.59
N ALA A 105 11.17 -4.33 2.60
CA ALA A 105 11.38 -4.93 1.29
C ALA A 105 12.44 -6.04 1.37
N THR A 106 12.08 -7.24 0.95
CA THR A 106 12.99 -8.41 0.94
C THR A 106 13.66 -8.60 -0.41
N THR A 107 13.18 -7.89 -1.42
CA THR A 107 13.75 -7.77 -2.77
C THR A 107 14.04 -6.31 -3.06
N ASP A 108 14.64 -6.01 -4.19
CA ASP A 108 14.78 -4.63 -4.65
C ASP A 108 13.42 -3.93 -4.70
N LEU A 109 13.37 -2.69 -4.22
CA LEU A 109 12.14 -1.91 -4.13
C LEU A 109 11.80 -1.30 -5.50
N PHE A 110 10.74 -1.79 -6.15
CA PHE A 110 10.19 -1.26 -7.39
C PHE A 110 11.23 -1.07 -8.51
N GLY A 111 12.16 -2.03 -8.64
CA GLY A 111 13.20 -2.01 -9.68
C GLY A 111 14.39 -1.10 -9.40
N ILE A 112 14.51 -0.52 -8.21
CA ILE A 112 15.68 0.26 -7.78
C ILE A 112 16.79 -0.72 -7.41
N PRO A 113 17.93 -0.75 -8.11
CA PRO A 113 18.99 -1.72 -7.84
C PRO A 113 19.59 -1.58 -6.44
N ASP A 114 19.92 -2.72 -5.80
CA ASP A 114 20.56 -2.81 -4.47
C ASP A 114 19.73 -2.16 -3.34
N SER A 115 18.42 -1.99 -3.55
CA SER A 115 17.50 -1.38 -2.57
C SER A 115 16.75 -2.40 -1.69
N ASP A 116 17.08 -3.70 -1.77
CA ASP A 116 16.60 -4.69 -0.82
C ASP A 116 16.90 -4.27 0.63
N GLY A 117 15.94 -4.36 1.52
CA GLY A 117 16.02 -3.79 2.86
C GLY A 117 15.55 -2.33 2.99
N SER A 118 14.96 -1.78 1.94
CA SER A 118 14.17 -0.54 2.03
C SER A 118 13.01 -0.72 3.00
N THR A 119 12.60 0.36 3.65
CA THR A 119 11.58 0.29 4.71
C THR A 119 10.58 1.42 4.58
N ASN A 120 9.34 1.16 5.03
CA ASN A 120 8.30 2.16 5.10
C ASN A 120 7.64 2.11 6.49
N LEU A 121 7.26 3.26 7.01
CA LEU A 121 6.44 3.40 8.21
C LEU A 121 5.15 4.14 7.85
N ASP A 122 4.01 3.48 8.07
CA ASP A 122 2.69 4.06 7.96
C ASP A 122 2.10 4.31 9.34
N LEU A 123 1.64 5.51 9.60
CA LEU A 123 0.85 5.89 10.75
C LEU A 123 -0.56 6.28 10.31
N GLY A 124 -1.56 5.76 10.98
CA GLY A 124 -2.96 6.01 10.64
C GLY A 124 -3.83 6.35 11.85
N ALA A 125 -4.87 7.10 11.58
CA ALA A 125 -5.99 7.26 12.51
C ALA A 125 -7.30 7.20 11.72
N GLY A 126 -8.28 6.45 12.26
CA GLY A 126 -9.61 6.35 11.64
C GLY A 126 -10.69 6.30 12.70
N TRP A 127 -11.64 7.24 12.64
CA TRP A 127 -12.69 7.34 13.63
C TRP A 127 -14.06 7.57 12.99
N GLU A 128 -15.06 6.98 13.57
CA GLU A 128 -16.45 7.24 13.20
C GLU A 128 -16.95 8.48 13.93
N PHE A 129 -17.31 9.52 13.17
CA PHE A 129 -17.78 10.79 13.73
C PHE A 129 -19.30 10.97 13.63
N ALA A 130 -19.96 10.13 12.82
CA ALA A 130 -21.41 10.02 12.75
C ALA A 130 -21.77 8.60 12.23
N PRO A 131 -22.99 8.08 12.44
CA PRO A 131 -23.38 6.74 12.02
C PRO A 131 -23.03 6.45 10.56
N GLY A 132 -22.12 5.50 10.35
CA GLY A 132 -21.59 5.11 9.04
C GLY A 132 -20.67 6.14 8.37
N TRP A 133 -20.32 7.25 9.02
CA TRP A 133 -19.33 8.21 8.51
C TRP A 133 -18.00 8.05 9.24
N LYS A 134 -16.95 7.73 8.51
CA LYS A 134 -15.59 7.53 9.03
C LYS A 134 -14.63 8.55 8.43
N GLY A 135 -13.92 9.27 9.30
CA GLY A 135 -12.76 10.08 8.91
C GLY A 135 -11.49 9.25 9.00
N THR A 136 -10.57 9.45 8.08
CA THR A 136 -9.26 8.80 8.07
C THR A 136 -8.16 9.81 7.86
N LEU A 137 -7.07 9.65 8.61
CA LEU A 137 -5.84 10.41 8.48
C LEU A 137 -4.68 9.42 8.40
N GLY A 138 -3.75 9.64 7.47
CA GLY A 138 -2.55 8.86 7.33
C GLY A 138 -1.33 9.75 7.15
N TRP A 139 -0.20 9.27 7.63
CA TRP A 139 1.12 9.80 7.36
C TRP A 139 2.09 8.63 7.24
N GLY A 140 3.03 8.72 6.31
CA GLY A 140 4.05 7.70 6.18
C GLY A 140 5.36 8.24 5.67
N LYS A 141 6.39 7.42 5.81
CA LYS A 141 7.72 7.69 5.29
C LYS A 141 8.34 6.44 4.70
N GLN A 142 8.80 6.55 3.46
CA GLN A 142 9.60 5.57 2.76
C GLN A 142 11.07 5.93 2.90
N TRP A 143 11.89 4.95 3.27
CA TRP A 143 13.36 5.02 3.20
C TRP A 143 13.82 4.03 2.14
N VAL A 144 14.52 4.53 1.14
CA VAL A 144 15.05 3.72 0.03
C VAL A 144 16.52 3.45 0.28
N LYS A 145 16.85 2.20 0.60
CA LYS A 145 18.22 1.79 0.86
C LYS A 145 19.10 2.02 -0.36
N GLY A 146 20.26 2.62 -0.16
CA GLY A 146 21.24 2.92 -1.21
C GLY A 146 20.93 4.19 -2.01
N VAL A 147 19.70 4.72 -1.96
CA VAL A 147 19.28 5.91 -2.72
C VAL A 147 18.52 6.88 -1.81
N PRO A 148 19.21 7.57 -0.86
CA PRO A 148 18.53 8.47 0.09
C PRO A 148 17.77 9.62 -0.56
N ASP A 149 18.13 10.03 -1.76
CA ASP A 149 17.43 11.07 -2.53
C ASP A 149 16.04 10.60 -3.03
N ALA A 150 15.79 9.29 -2.99
CA ALA A 150 14.49 8.69 -3.28
C ALA A 150 13.62 8.47 -2.02
N ASP A 151 14.09 8.85 -0.83
CA ASP A 151 13.28 8.86 0.37
C ASP A 151 12.17 9.89 0.23
N TYR A 152 10.96 9.54 0.70
CA TYR A 152 9.84 10.48 0.66
C TYR A 152 8.89 10.30 1.85
N THR A 153 8.16 11.35 2.15
CA THR A 153 7.01 11.32 3.06
C THR A 153 5.71 11.49 2.28
N PHE A 154 4.65 10.92 2.80
CA PHE A 154 3.32 11.07 2.24
C PHE A 154 2.28 11.24 3.34
N TRP A 155 1.15 11.84 2.97
CA TRP A 155 0.01 11.95 3.85
C TRP A 155 -1.30 11.74 3.10
N LYS A 156 -2.31 11.33 3.84
CA LYS A 156 -3.64 11.04 3.31
C LYS A 156 -4.72 11.58 4.26
N LEU A 157 -5.75 12.16 3.68
CA LEU A 157 -6.97 12.56 4.38
C LEU A 157 -8.16 11.97 3.62
N GLY A 158 -9.04 11.27 4.33
CA GLY A 158 -10.20 10.63 3.71
C GLY A 158 -11.47 10.74 4.54
N VAL A 159 -12.59 10.60 3.85
CA VAL A 159 -13.92 10.45 4.44
C VAL A 159 -14.65 9.35 3.70
N ASP A 160 -15.18 8.40 4.45
CA ASP A 160 -15.94 7.27 3.94
C ASP A 160 -17.36 7.28 4.51
N LYS A 161 -18.32 6.89 3.71
CA LYS A 161 -19.70 6.63 4.11
C LYS A 161 -20.05 5.17 3.83
N SER A 162 -20.44 4.45 4.87
CA SER A 162 -21.01 3.11 4.78
C SER A 162 -22.52 3.17 4.95
N PHE A 163 -23.23 2.39 4.15
CA PHE A 163 -24.69 2.27 4.17
C PHE A 163 -25.11 0.90 4.72
N GLU A 164 -26.29 0.81 5.33
CA GLU A 164 -26.84 -0.44 5.87
C GLU A 164 -27.01 -1.54 4.79
N SER A 165 -27.10 -1.15 3.53
CA SER A 165 -27.13 -2.06 2.38
C SER A 165 -25.83 -2.81 2.12
N GLY A 166 -24.74 -2.49 2.87
CA GLY A 166 -23.39 -3.01 2.62
C GLY A 166 -22.62 -2.23 1.55
N PHE A 167 -23.23 -1.23 0.94
CA PHE A 167 -22.56 -0.33 0.00
C PHE A 167 -21.76 0.74 0.76
N GLY A 168 -20.67 1.23 0.15
CA GLY A 168 -19.87 2.34 0.70
C GLY A 168 -19.38 3.25 -0.40
N ILE A 169 -19.16 4.50 -0.05
CA ILE A 169 -18.52 5.50 -0.92
C ILE A 169 -17.49 6.28 -0.09
N GLY A 170 -16.33 6.53 -0.66
CA GLY A 170 -15.28 7.30 0.02
C GLY A 170 -14.58 8.26 -0.94
N VAL A 171 -14.05 9.31 -0.36
CA VAL A 171 -13.17 10.26 -1.03
C VAL A 171 -11.93 10.44 -0.18
N ALA A 172 -10.77 10.38 -0.79
CA ALA A 172 -9.51 10.66 -0.12
C ALA A 172 -8.65 11.58 -0.99
N TYR A 173 -7.94 12.46 -0.32
CA TYR A 173 -6.83 13.22 -0.88
C TYR A 173 -5.53 12.69 -0.30
N GLN A 174 -4.52 12.53 -1.14
CA GLN A 174 -3.17 12.14 -0.73
C GLN A 174 -2.14 12.95 -1.51
N ASP A 175 -1.01 13.17 -0.86
CA ASP A 175 0.11 13.91 -1.43
C ASP A 175 1.43 13.40 -0.87
N ASN A 176 2.53 13.65 -1.54
CA ASN A 176 3.88 13.28 -1.11
C ASN A 176 4.89 14.34 -1.53
N ASP A 177 6.07 14.30 -0.91
CA ASP A 177 7.18 15.22 -1.16
C ASP A 177 8.24 14.64 -2.11
N LEU A 178 7.95 13.52 -2.80
CA LEU A 178 8.86 12.94 -3.78
C LEU A 178 9.03 13.92 -4.96
N SER A 179 10.22 14.48 -5.09
CA SER A 179 10.55 15.42 -6.16
C SER A 179 11.47 14.73 -7.17
N GLY A 180 10.97 14.50 -8.38
CA GLY A 180 11.82 14.21 -9.52
C GLY A 180 12.00 12.75 -9.90
N PHE A 181 10.90 12.00 -10.08
CA PHE A 181 10.85 10.80 -10.92
C PHE A 181 9.82 11.01 -12.02
#